data_2173398cdb13195a2d1ad3427b60153b
#
_entry.id   2173398cdb13195a2d1ad3427b60153b
#
_cell.length_a   1.000
_cell.length_b   1.000
_cell.length_c   1.000
_cell.angle_alpha   90.00
_cell.angle_beta   90.00
_cell.angle_gamma   90.00
#
_symmetry.space_group_name_H-M   'P 1'
#
loop_
_entity.id
_entity.type
_entity.pdbx_description
1 polymer ?
#
loop_
_entity_poly.entity_id
_entity_poly.type
_entity_poly.pdbx_seq_one_letter_code
_entity_poly.pdbx_strand_id
1 'polypeptide(L)'
;MISTLERLTIPAATDFTLRRFDPLTDSALLHGWVNTERASYWGMLGCTHQQVRDAYEALEADPHHHVLLGLETAHGHESAATPAFLLEHYAPEHSVLAGRYAHQHGDVGMHLLLAGPGTDGPLPGFSAAVMEAALAHLFSDPAVLRVVVEPDAANTAIHSLNSRLGFRAQHRIELPAGPDTPAKTALLSWCTRADFVAATGRASTVTAHLSAERWEVANRHLLAKAIAEFTHERILTPEATETGWLVNYGDHQYRFTATRHQLEHWIIDPVSLSVQIQGRDAAVDAAGFILTFREVLGISAAQLPVYLEEISSTLASHCYKQLHSTLSSAELAAGTDDTIVDFQRTEAAMTEGHPCFVANNGRLGLGANDYLSFAPETGAVIALEWLAAHKS
;
A
#
# COMPACT_ATOMS: atom_id res chain seq x y z
N MET A 1 -10.10 34.79 -22.31
CA MET A 1 -9.24 35.06 -21.14
C MET A 1 -9.52 33.95 -20.16
N ILE A 2 -8.74 32.88 -20.22
CA ILE A 2 -8.85 31.74 -19.32
C ILE A 2 -7.83 32.00 -18.19
N SER A 3 -8.35 32.25 -17.00
CA SER A 3 -7.59 32.47 -15.76
C SER A 3 -6.68 31.28 -15.51
N THR A 4 -5.40 31.53 -15.44
CA THR A 4 -4.33 30.61 -15.03
C THR A 4 -4.58 30.22 -13.59
N LEU A 5 -5.04 28.99 -13.33
CA LEU A 5 -5.01 28.38 -12.02
C LEU A 5 -3.54 28.20 -11.64
N GLU A 6 -3.05 29.06 -10.76
CA GLU A 6 -1.77 28.86 -10.08
C GLU A 6 -1.80 27.48 -9.39
N ARG A 7 -0.97 26.59 -9.90
CA ARG A 7 -0.58 25.37 -9.18
C ARG A 7 0.10 25.86 -7.90
N LEU A 8 -0.59 25.73 -6.76
CA LEU A 8 0.04 25.77 -5.46
C LEU A 8 1.10 24.67 -5.42
N THR A 9 2.32 25.08 -5.63
CA THR A 9 3.50 24.22 -5.43
C THR A 9 3.57 23.95 -3.93
N ILE A 10 3.13 22.77 -3.52
CA ILE A 10 3.45 22.21 -2.19
C ILE A 10 4.99 22.14 -2.18
N PRO A 11 5.67 22.68 -1.15
CA PRO A 11 7.11 22.52 -1.03
C PRO A 11 7.44 21.04 -1.16
N ALA A 12 8.42 20.71 -1.99
CA ALA A 12 8.80 19.34 -2.28
C ALA A 12 8.94 18.54 -0.98
N ALA A 13 8.08 17.52 -0.85
CA ALA A 13 8.19 16.38 0.03
C ALA A 13 8.68 16.69 1.45
N THR A 14 7.77 17.15 2.31
CA THR A 14 7.94 16.99 3.75
C THR A 14 7.62 15.53 4.07
N ASP A 15 8.60 14.75 4.49
CA ASP A 15 8.39 13.39 4.93
C ASP A 15 8.02 13.39 6.41
N PHE A 16 7.00 12.60 6.74
CA PHE A 16 6.60 12.37 8.12
C PHE A 16 6.93 10.94 8.51
N THR A 17 7.53 10.79 9.70
CA THR A 17 7.70 9.49 10.37
C THR A 17 6.82 9.44 11.59
N LEU A 18 6.28 8.25 11.92
CA LEU A 18 5.45 8.06 13.10
C LEU A 18 6.17 7.15 14.10
N ARG A 19 6.05 7.48 15.37
CA ARG A 19 6.46 6.62 16.47
C ARG A 19 5.37 6.58 17.54
N ARG A 20 5.39 5.55 18.37
CA ARG A 20 4.48 5.48 19.52
C ARG A 20 4.69 6.69 20.42
N PHE A 21 3.61 7.26 20.90
CA PHE A 21 3.63 8.32 21.92
C PHE A 21 3.98 7.70 23.28
N ASP A 22 4.87 8.33 24.02
CA ASP A 22 5.23 7.93 25.38
C ASP A 22 4.74 9.00 26.38
N PRO A 23 3.71 8.71 27.19
CA PRO A 23 3.20 9.69 28.16
C PRO A 23 4.24 10.24 29.14
N LEU A 24 5.29 9.46 29.43
CA LEU A 24 6.34 9.88 30.37
C LEU A 24 7.23 10.97 29.77
N THR A 25 7.54 10.87 28.51
CA THR A 25 8.49 11.77 27.83
C THR A 25 7.82 12.84 26.98
N ASP A 26 6.64 12.54 26.41
CA ASP A 26 6.00 13.41 25.42
C ASP A 26 4.87 14.26 25.99
N SER A 27 4.35 13.97 27.20
CA SER A 27 3.21 14.71 27.78
C SER A 27 3.46 16.21 27.98
N ALA A 28 4.71 16.61 28.24
CA ALA A 28 5.03 18.04 28.36
C ALA A 28 4.89 18.79 27.03
N LEU A 29 5.29 18.14 25.92
CA LEU A 29 5.11 18.65 24.57
C LEU A 29 3.60 18.78 24.25
N LEU A 30 2.86 17.70 24.49
CA LEU A 30 1.42 17.65 24.22
C LEU A 30 0.65 18.67 25.06
N HIS A 31 1.01 18.83 26.35
CA HIS A 31 0.42 19.87 27.22
C HIS A 31 0.56 21.27 26.61
N GLY A 32 1.71 21.57 25.99
CA GLY A 32 1.90 22.83 25.26
C GLY A 32 0.95 22.97 24.06
N TRP A 33 0.66 21.87 23.34
CA TRP A 33 -0.22 21.92 22.17
C TRP A 33 -1.69 22.05 22.52
N VAL A 34 -2.19 21.27 23.50
CA VAL A 34 -3.62 21.26 23.88
C VAL A 34 -4.07 22.53 24.60
N ASN A 35 -3.15 23.28 25.20
CA ASN A 35 -3.46 24.55 25.89
C ASN A 35 -3.40 25.79 25.00
N THR A 36 -3.56 25.59 23.67
CA THR A 36 -3.69 26.68 22.71
C THR A 36 -5.14 26.82 22.23
N GLU A 37 -5.59 28.01 21.88
CA GLU A 37 -6.94 28.22 21.31
C GLU A 37 -7.19 27.39 20.04
N ARG A 38 -6.15 27.09 19.28
CA ARG A 38 -6.24 26.20 18.11
C ARG A 38 -6.73 24.81 18.45
N ALA A 39 -6.40 24.32 19.64
CA ALA A 39 -6.77 23.00 20.12
C ALA A 39 -8.10 23.00 20.91
N SER A 40 -8.91 24.08 20.85
CA SER A 40 -10.17 24.18 21.59
C SER A 40 -11.12 23.02 21.33
N TYR A 41 -11.14 22.47 20.14
CA TYR A 41 -11.95 21.29 19.79
C TYR A 41 -11.36 19.95 20.28
N TRP A 42 -10.13 19.95 20.82
CA TRP A 42 -9.51 18.75 21.38
C TRP A 42 -10.07 18.37 22.76
N GLY A 43 -10.63 19.36 23.44
CA GLY A 43 -11.30 19.14 24.72
C GLY A 43 -10.41 19.21 25.96
N MET A 44 -9.13 19.52 25.83
CA MET A 44 -8.17 19.57 26.96
C MET A 44 -7.64 20.99 27.25
N LEU A 45 -8.31 22.02 26.77
CA LEU A 45 -7.93 23.41 27.02
C LEU A 45 -8.04 23.72 28.51
N GLY A 46 -6.95 24.20 29.13
CA GLY A 46 -6.90 24.52 30.57
C GLY A 46 -6.50 23.33 31.47
N CYS A 47 -6.29 22.14 30.89
CA CYS A 47 -5.77 21.00 31.65
C CYS A 47 -4.33 21.28 32.13
N THR A 48 -4.00 20.77 33.32
CA THR A 48 -2.63 20.75 33.81
C THR A 48 -1.79 19.70 33.11
N HIS A 49 -0.47 19.83 33.17
CA HIS A 49 0.44 18.81 32.61
C HIS A 49 0.16 17.41 33.20
N GLN A 50 -0.11 17.33 34.51
CA GLN A 50 -0.43 16.04 35.14
C GLN A 50 -1.72 15.43 34.61
N GLN A 51 -2.77 16.23 34.40
CA GLN A 51 -4.03 15.73 33.82
C GLN A 51 -3.84 15.22 32.38
N VAL A 52 -3.05 15.94 31.57
CA VAL A 52 -2.71 15.45 30.22
C VAL A 52 -1.97 14.14 30.29
N ARG A 53 -0.98 14.03 31.16
CA ARG A 53 -0.22 12.79 31.33
C ARG A 53 -1.10 11.63 31.77
N ASP A 54 -1.92 11.82 32.83
CA ASP A 54 -2.79 10.77 33.37
C ASP A 54 -3.80 10.29 32.32
N ALA A 55 -4.35 11.20 31.51
CA ALA A 55 -5.27 10.86 30.41
C ALA A 55 -4.59 9.97 29.35
N TYR A 56 -3.37 10.29 28.95
CA TYR A 56 -2.64 9.53 27.94
C TYR A 56 -2.01 8.24 28.48
N GLU A 57 -1.69 8.16 29.79
CA GLU A 57 -1.37 6.88 30.45
C GLU A 57 -2.58 5.93 30.43
N ALA A 58 -3.78 6.45 30.62
CA ALA A 58 -5.01 5.65 30.52
C ALA A 58 -5.30 5.17 29.07
N LEU A 59 -5.08 6.04 28.07
CA LEU A 59 -5.23 5.65 26.66
C LEU A 59 -4.19 4.61 26.23
N GLU A 60 -2.97 4.72 26.72
CA GLU A 60 -1.90 3.75 26.45
C GLU A 60 -2.19 2.35 27.02
N ALA A 61 -2.97 2.28 28.11
CA ALA A 61 -3.41 1.04 28.73
C ALA A 61 -4.61 0.41 28.02
N ASP A 62 -5.28 1.13 27.13
CA ASP A 62 -6.43 0.62 26.36
C ASP A 62 -5.95 -0.13 25.11
N PRO A 63 -6.20 -1.44 24.98
CA PRO A 63 -5.78 -2.21 23.81
C PRO A 63 -6.51 -1.81 22.51
N HIS A 64 -7.59 -1.03 22.62
CA HIS A 64 -8.39 -0.58 21.49
C HIS A 64 -8.09 0.85 21.05
N HIS A 65 -7.13 1.53 21.71
CA HIS A 65 -6.75 2.90 21.43
C HIS A 65 -5.22 3.00 21.28
N HIS A 66 -4.76 3.62 20.22
CA HIS A 66 -3.34 3.80 19.93
C HIS A 66 -3.00 5.24 19.67
N VAL A 67 -1.89 5.71 20.24
CA VAL A 67 -1.44 7.09 20.11
C VAL A 67 -0.06 7.12 19.46
N LEU A 68 0.05 7.88 18.38
CA LEU A 68 1.29 8.04 17.62
C LEU A 68 1.69 9.52 17.56
N LEU A 69 2.99 9.78 17.70
CA LEU A 69 3.59 11.09 17.47
C LEU A 69 4.20 11.14 16.07
N GLY A 70 3.69 12.05 15.24
CA GLY A 70 4.23 12.33 13.91
C GLY A 70 5.38 13.33 13.97
N LEU A 71 6.48 12.97 13.35
CA LEU A 71 7.69 13.76 13.26
C LEU A 71 7.92 14.21 11.83
N GLU A 72 8.18 15.49 11.64
CA GLU A 72 8.56 16.09 10.36
C GLU A 72 10.07 15.95 10.15
N THR A 73 10.48 15.44 8.99
CA THR A 73 11.88 15.36 8.55
C THR A 73 12.09 16.31 7.37
N ALA A 74 12.98 17.28 7.50
CA ALA A 74 13.35 18.16 6.42
C ALA A 74 14.27 17.43 5.43
N HIS A 75 13.94 17.45 4.11
CA HIS A 75 14.81 16.90 3.09
C HIS A 75 16.17 17.57 3.05
N GLY A 76 17.22 16.77 3.11
CA GLY A 76 18.61 17.18 2.81
C GLY A 76 19.47 17.67 3.98
N HIS A 77 18.99 17.62 5.21
CA HIS A 77 19.79 17.84 6.40
C HIS A 77 19.60 16.71 7.40
N GLU A 78 20.69 16.23 8.03
CA GLU A 78 20.66 15.42 9.26
C GLU A 78 20.10 16.25 10.46
N SER A 79 19.07 17.05 10.21
CA SER A 79 18.39 17.83 11.23
C SER A 79 17.51 16.92 12.05
N ALA A 80 17.48 17.09 13.34
CA ALA A 80 16.65 16.32 14.26
C ALA A 80 15.17 16.42 13.81
N ALA A 81 14.51 15.26 13.71
CA ALA A 81 13.10 15.17 13.37
C ALA A 81 12.26 15.98 14.40
N THR A 82 11.38 16.85 13.93
CA THR A 82 10.61 17.78 14.77
C THR A 82 9.19 17.25 14.96
N PRO A 83 8.66 17.19 16.19
CA PRO A 83 7.26 16.82 16.43
C PRO A 83 6.30 17.77 15.72
N ALA A 84 5.41 17.19 14.90
CA ALA A 84 4.53 17.92 13.99
C ALA A 84 3.03 17.69 14.25
N PHE A 85 2.66 16.50 14.70
CA PHE A 85 1.27 16.17 14.97
C PHE A 85 1.12 14.97 15.91
N LEU A 86 -0.04 14.82 16.51
CA LEU A 86 -0.48 13.63 17.25
C LEU A 86 -1.58 12.96 16.45
N LEU A 87 -1.47 11.64 16.26
CA LEU A 87 -2.48 10.79 15.66
C LEU A 87 -3.00 9.81 16.70
N GLU A 88 -4.27 9.86 17.00
CA GLU A 88 -4.97 8.81 17.73
C GLU A 88 -5.78 7.99 16.76
N HIS A 89 -5.70 6.65 16.89
CA HIS A 89 -6.60 5.78 16.17
C HIS A 89 -7.13 4.68 17.10
N TYR A 90 -8.39 4.29 16.88
CA TYR A 90 -9.10 3.45 17.83
C TYR A 90 -10.16 2.60 17.15
N ALA A 91 -10.60 1.54 17.84
CA ALA A 91 -11.74 0.73 17.45
C ALA A 91 -13.05 1.44 17.79
N PRO A 92 -13.86 1.87 16.79
CA PRO A 92 -15.06 2.68 17.04
C PRO A 92 -16.10 1.98 17.93
N GLU A 93 -16.21 0.67 17.90
CA GLU A 93 -17.10 -0.14 18.72
C GLU A 93 -16.75 -0.12 20.22
N HIS A 94 -15.51 0.27 20.56
CA HIS A 94 -15.03 0.43 21.94
C HIS A 94 -14.89 1.90 22.35
N SER A 95 -15.44 2.83 21.57
CA SER A 95 -15.35 4.28 21.79
C SER A 95 -16.71 4.94 22.04
N VAL A 96 -16.71 6.28 22.09
CA VAL A 96 -17.94 7.09 22.15
C VAL A 96 -18.86 6.87 20.93
N LEU A 97 -18.38 6.26 19.87
CA LEU A 97 -19.14 5.93 18.66
C LEU A 97 -19.93 4.61 18.78
N ALA A 98 -19.73 3.83 19.84
CA ALA A 98 -20.43 2.57 20.05
C ALA A 98 -21.96 2.75 19.97
N GLY A 99 -22.62 2.00 19.08
CA GLY A 99 -24.06 2.04 18.87
C GLY A 99 -24.61 3.32 18.20
N ARG A 100 -23.75 4.23 17.70
CA ARG A 100 -24.19 5.50 17.09
C ARG A 100 -24.23 5.45 15.56
N TYR A 101 -23.67 4.42 14.96
CA TYR A 101 -23.78 4.13 13.53
C TYR A 101 -23.61 2.62 13.29
N ALA A 102 -23.89 2.16 12.07
CA ALA A 102 -23.68 0.78 11.67
C ALA A 102 -22.18 0.53 11.42
N HIS A 103 -21.49 0.01 12.46
CA HIS A 103 -20.10 -0.37 12.38
C HIS A 103 -19.89 -1.48 11.33
N GLN A 104 -18.78 -1.42 10.63
CA GLN A 104 -18.35 -2.44 9.70
C GLN A 104 -16.99 -2.98 10.12
N HIS A 105 -16.72 -4.22 9.76
CA HIS A 105 -15.39 -4.78 9.92
C HIS A 105 -14.38 -3.91 9.16
N GLY A 106 -13.25 -3.59 9.79
CA GLY A 106 -12.23 -2.73 9.22
C GLY A 106 -12.50 -1.23 9.35
N ASP A 107 -13.47 -0.80 10.19
CA ASP A 107 -13.59 0.58 10.61
C ASP A 107 -12.51 0.93 11.63
N VAL A 108 -11.86 2.07 11.44
CA VAL A 108 -10.92 2.66 12.40
C VAL A 108 -11.30 4.11 12.67
N GLY A 109 -11.47 4.47 13.93
CA GLY A 109 -11.68 5.86 14.37
C GLY A 109 -10.35 6.63 14.34
N MET A 110 -10.38 7.93 14.07
CA MET A 110 -9.19 8.76 14.03
C MET A 110 -9.43 10.13 14.64
N HIS A 111 -8.49 10.57 15.51
CA HIS A 111 -8.35 11.97 15.91
C HIS A 111 -6.95 12.47 15.50
N LEU A 112 -6.86 13.74 15.11
CA LEU A 112 -5.62 14.35 14.65
C LEU A 112 -5.45 15.75 15.27
N LEU A 113 -4.35 15.94 15.99
CA LEU A 113 -3.95 17.23 16.55
C LEU A 113 -2.63 17.67 15.91
N LEU A 114 -2.61 18.87 15.33
CA LEU A 114 -1.41 19.43 14.73
C LEU A 114 -0.66 20.30 15.75
N ALA A 115 0.66 20.24 15.73
CA ALA A 115 1.52 21.20 16.39
C ALA A 115 1.17 22.65 15.98
N GLY A 116 1.45 23.59 16.84
CA GLY A 116 1.38 25.01 16.50
C GLY A 116 2.35 25.35 15.37
N PRO A 117 2.10 26.44 14.61
CA PRO A 117 3.07 26.91 13.63
C PRO A 117 4.40 27.25 14.33
N GLY A 118 5.51 26.93 13.67
CA GLY A 118 6.83 27.32 14.15
C GLY A 118 7.05 28.84 14.13
N THR A 119 8.27 29.26 14.44
CA THR A 119 8.68 30.69 14.47
C THR A 119 8.45 31.39 13.13
N ASP A 120 8.45 30.65 12.02
CA ASP A 120 8.29 31.17 10.66
C ASP A 120 6.81 31.32 10.25
N GLY A 121 5.89 31.05 11.16
CA GLY A 121 4.46 31.16 10.96
C GLY A 121 3.82 29.93 10.29
N PRO A 122 2.52 30.00 9.96
CA PRO A 122 1.80 28.87 9.38
C PRO A 122 2.24 28.59 7.94
N LEU A 123 2.53 27.32 7.65
CA LEU A 123 2.88 26.86 6.32
C LEU A 123 1.61 26.49 5.51
N PRO A 124 1.35 27.13 4.35
CA PRO A 124 0.22 26.78 3.51
C PRO A 124 0.28 25.31 3.07
N GLY A 125 -0.86 24.61 3.23
CA GLY A 125 -0.94 23.17 2.84
C GLY A 125 -0.48 22.18 3.91
N PHE A 126 0.17 22.62 4.99
CA PHE A 126 0.70 21.73 6.04
C PHE A 126 -0.37 20.82 6.65
N SER A 127 -1.55 21.35 7.00
CA SER A 127 -2.63 20.55 7.58
C SER A 127 -3.15 19.48 6.62
N ALA A 128 -3.14 19.76 5.31
CA ALA A 128 -3.52 18.77 4.31
C ALA A 128 -2.45 17.67 4.17
N ALA A 129 -1.17 18.04 4.17
CA ALA A 129 -0.06 17.10 4.10
C ALA A 129 -0.04 16.17 5.33
N VAL A 130 -0.26 16.71 6.54
CA VAL A 130 -0.35 15.91 7.77
C VAL A 130 -1.53 14.95 7.73
N MET A 131 -2.73 15.42 7.37
CA MET A 131 -3.93 14.57 7.29
C MET A 131 -3.74 13.48 6.22
N GLU A 132 -3.12 13.82 5.10
CA GLU A 132 -2.80 12.87 4.03
C GLU A 132 -1.80 11.81 4.51
N ALA A 133 -0.77 12.20 5.26
CA ALA A 133 0.20 11.28 5.85
C ALA A 133 -0.46 10.35 6.88
N ALA A 134 -1.33 10.88 7.74
CA ALA A 134 -2.08 10.10 8.72
C ALA A 134 -2.98 9.05 8.04
N LEU A 135 -3.75 9.45 7.01
CA LEU A 135 -4.60 8.54 6.23
C LEU A 135 -3.77 7.50 5.48
N ALA A 136 -2.65 7.89 4.88
CA ALA A 136 -1.75 6.96 4.19
C ALA A 136 -1.19 5.92 5.16
N HIS A 137 -0.84 6.33 6.39
CA HIS A 137 -0.40 5.42 7.45
C HIS A 137 -1.51 4.43 7.84
N LEU A 138 -2.71 4.91 8.15
CA LEU A 138 -3.83 4.04 8.52
C LEU A 138 -4.20 3.08 7.38
N PHE A 139 -4.26 3.57 6.16
CA PHE A 139 -4.51 2.73 4.99
C PHE A 139 -3.32 1.88 4.55
N SER A 140 -2.16 1.97 5.17
CA SER A 140 -1.08 0.99 4.95
C SER A 140 -1.43 -0.37 5.54
N ASP A 141 -2.25 -0.41 6.61
CA ASP A 141 -2.83 -1.63 7.12
C ASP A 141 -3.98 -2.11 6.21
N PRO A 142 -3.91 -3.32 5.63
CA PRO A 142 -4.96 -3.88 4.77
C PRO A 142 -6.27 -4.12 5.50
N ALA A 143 -6.22 -4.38 6.81
CA ALA A 143 -7.40 -4.57 7.63
C ALA A 143 -8.23 -3.29 7.76
N VAL A 144 -7.63 -2.13 7.56
CA VAL A 144 -8.33 -0.83 7.57
C VAL A 144 -9.05 -0.61 6.25
N LEU A 145 -10.36 -0.79 6.26
CA LEU A 145 -11.22 -0.58 5.10
C LEU A 145 -11.81 0.82 5.04
N ARG A 146 -12.05 1.42 6.23
CA ARG A 146 -12.70 2.73 6.36
C ARG A 146 -12.18 3.48 7.59
N VAL A 147 -11.76 4.72 7.39
CA VAL A 147 -11.43 5.65 8.49
C VAL A 147 -12.65 6.50 8.82
N VAL A 148 -13.02 6.52 10.10
CA VAL A 148 -14.21 7.19 10.62
C VAL A 148 -13.79 8.34 11.52
N VAL A 149 -14.44 9.50 11.37
CA VAL A 149 -14.19 10.71 12.16
C VAL A 149 -15.50 11.37 12.56
N GLU A 150 -15.49 12.06 13.73
CA GLU A 150 -16.65 12.75 14.28
C GLU A 150 -16.30 14.16 14.81
N PRO A 151 -15.74 15.03 13.95
CA PRO A 151 -15.42 16.39 14.36
C PRO A 151 -16.67 17.17 14.79
N ASP A 152 -16.47 18.13 15.67
CA ASP A 152 -17.52 19.05 16.06
C ASP A 152 -18.19 19.70 14.83
N ALA A 153 -19.51 19.70 14.79
CA ALA A 153 -20.29 20.25 13.66
C ALA A 153 -20.01 21.73 13.40
N ALA A 154 -19.53 22.49 14.40
CA ALA A 154 -19.13 23.88 14.26
C ALA A 154 -17.74 24.07 13.66
N ASN A 155 -16.90 23.04 13.62
CA ASN A 155 -15.55 23.11 13.07
C ASN A 155 -15.54 23.01 11.53
N THR A 156 -15.95 24.09 10.86
CA THR A 156 -16.07 24.13 9.40
C THR A 156 -14.74 23.94 8.65
N ALA A 157 -13.62 24.30 9.30
CA ALA A 157 -12.29 24.16 8.70
C ALA A 157 -11.92 22.69 8.51
N ILE A 158 -12.18 21.84 9.52
CA ILE A 158 -11.89 20.40 9.41
C ILE A 158 -12.84 19.72 8.42
N HIS A 159 -14.11 20.13 8.34
CA HIS A 159 -15.05 19.58 7.37
C HIS A 159 -14.60 19.83 5.93
N SER A 160 -14.10 21.03 5.64
CA SER A 160 -13.54 21.37 4.33
C SER A 160 -12.28 20.54 4.02
N LEU A 161 -11.41 20.34 5.01
CA LEU A 161 -10.20 19.54 4.86
C LEU A 161 -10.56 18.06 4.61
N ASN A 162 -11.45 17.50 5.42
CA ASN A 162 -11.94 16.14 5.30
C ASN A 162 -12.52 15.87 3.91
N SER A 163 -13.41 16.76 3.43
CA SER A 163 -14.03 16.63 2.10
C SER A 163 -12.98 16.58 0.98
N ARG A 164 -11.94 17.42 1.05
CA ARG A 164 -10.85 17.44 0.06
C ARG A 164 -10.02 16.15 0.02
N LEU A 165 -9.97 15.43 1.15
CA LEU A 165 -9.18 14.19 1.28
C LEU A 165 -10.03 12.91 1.18
N GLY A 166 -11.28 13.04 0.71
CA GLY A 166 -12.14 11.91 0.39
C GLY A 166 -13.13 11.50 1.49
N PHE A 167 -13.19 12.20 2.63
CA PHE A 167 -14.22 11.92 3.61
C PHE A 167 -15.60 12.32 3.08
N ARG A 168 -16.56 11.44 3.27
CA ARG A 168 -17.98 11.67 2.97
C ARG A 168 -18.75 11.90 4.24
N ALA A 169 -19.31 13.09 4.38
CA ALA A 169 -20.19 13.42 5.49
C ALA A 169 -21.46 12.55 5.46
N GLN A 170 -21.87 12.06 6.62
CA GLN A 170 -23.02 11.18 6.77
C GLN A 170 -24.17 11.93 7.45
N HIS A 171 -24.21 11.92 8.77
CA HIS A 171 -25.23 12.57 9.56
C HIS A 171 -24.65 13.15 10.86
N ARG A 172 -25.40 14.02 11.50
CA ARG A 172 -25.02 14.54 12.80
C ARG A 172 -25.38 13.55 13.90
N ILE A 173 -24.49 13.44 14.88
CA ILE A 173 -24.66 12.61 16.07
C ILE A 173 -24.46 13.46 17.32
N GLU A 174 -25.22 13.14 18.35
CA GLU A 174 -25.03 13.76 19.67
C GLU A 174 -24.07 12.92 20.49
N LEU A 175 -22.98 13.52 20.91
CA LEU A 175 -21.99 12.91 21.80
C LEU A 175 -22.18 13.45 23.21
N PRO A 176 -22.39 12.59 24.23
CA PRO A 176 -22.55 13.00 25.60
C PRO A 176 -21.28 13.65 26.16
N ALA A 177 -21.44 14.43 27.24
CA ALA A 177 -20.26 14.86 28.00
C ALA A 177 -19.49 13.65 28.54
N GLY A 178 -18.18 13.66 28.36
CA GLY A 178 -17.25 12.76 29.03
C GLY A 178 -16.75 13.35 30.34
N PRO A 179 -15.87 12.65 31.07
CA PRO A 179 -15.28 13.17 32.31
C PRO A 179 -14.63 14.54 32.14
N ASP A 180 -13.94 14.75 31.01
CA ASP A 180 -13.19 15.97 30.72
C ASP A 180 -13.59 16.65 29.40
N THR A 181 -14.63 16.17 28.73
CA THR A 181 -15.12 16.73 27.46
C THR A 181 -16.57 17.13 27.53
N PRO A 182 -16.97 18.35 27.07
CA PRO A 182 -18.36 18.77 27.03
C PRO A 182 -19.16 17.95 26.00
N ALA A 183 -20.46 17.86 26.20
CA ALA A 183 -21.37 17.34 25.18
C ALA A 183 -21.24 18.15 23.89
N LYS A 184 -21.24 17.49 22.75
CA LYS A 184 -21.13 18.15 21.43
C LYS A 184 -22.01 17.47 20.38
N THR A 185 -22.48 18.27 19.42
CA THR A 185 -23.02 17.75 18.16
C THR A 185 -21.85 17.55 17.20
N ALA A 186 -21.65 16.34 16.76
CA ALA A 186 -20.55 15.98 15.82
C ALA A 186 -21.11 15.62 14.43
N LEU A 187 -20.34 15.85 13.38
CA LEU A 187 -20.64 15.41 12.01
C LEU A 187 -19.87 14.12 11.72
N LEU A 188 -20.58 13.00 11.81
CA LEU A 188 -20.01 11.70 11.43
C LEU A 188 -19.62 11.71 9.96
N SER A 189 -18.41 11.32 9.67
CA SER A 189 -17.89 11.24 8.30
C SER A 189 -16.96 10.03 8.19
N TRP A 190 -16.87 9.44 7.01
CA TRP A 190 -15.89 8.39 6.77
C TRP A 190 -15.25 8.50 5.40
N CYS A 191 -14.06 7.93 5.30
CA CYS A 191 -13.26 7.84 4.09
C CYS A 191 -12.92 6.38 3.86
N THR A 192 -13.22 5.84 2.67
CA THR A 192 -12.71 4.54 2.25
C THR A 192 -11.35 4.71 1.59
N ARG A 193 -10.57 3.63 1.48
CA ARG A 193 -9.32 3.63 0.72
C ARG A 193 -9.51 4.15 -0.71
N ALA A 194 -10.58 3.73 -1.38
CA ALA A 194 -10.90 4.18 -2.74
C ALA A 194 -11.20 5.69 -2.81
N ASP A 195 -11.93 6.22 -1.82
CA ASP A 195 -12.22 7.66 -1.74
C ASP A 195 -10.95 8.49 -1.50
N PHE A 196 -10.04 8.01 -0.64
CA PHE A 196 -8.74 8.64 -0.39
C PHE A 196 -7.87 8.69 -1.64
N VAL A 197 -7.73 7.55 -2.33
CA VAL A 197 -6.98 7.47 -3.59
C VAL A 197 -7.57 8.38 -4.66
N ALA A 198 -8.90 8.41 -4.80
CA ALA A 198 -9.57 9.28 -5.76
C ALA A 198 -9.37 10.77 -5.45
N ALA A 199 -9.37 11.16 -4.17
CA ALA A 199 -9.22 12.54 -3.75
C ALA A 199 -7.78 13.07 -3.84
N THR A 200 -6.78 12.23 -3.55
CA THR A 200 -5.37 12.64 -3.46
C THR A 200 -4.57 12.34 -4.73
N GLY A 201 -5.09 11.49 -5.61
CA GLY A 201 -4.33 10.97 -6.76
C GLY A 201 -3.16 10.06 -6.35
N ARG A 202 -3.01 9.77 -5.05
CA ARG A 202 -2.04 8.78 -4.57
C ARG A 202 -2.52 7.40 -4.98
N ALA A 203 -1.84 6.80 -5.95
CA ALA A 203 -1.88 5.35 -6.03
C ALA A 203 -1.53 4.81 -4.64
N SER A 204 -2.32 3.88 -4.11
CA SER A 204 -1.94 3.17 -2.88
C SER A 204 -0.47 2.76 -3.03
N THR A 205 0.38 3.09 -2.05
CA THR A 205 1.78 2.65 -2.07
C THR A 205 1.88 1.14 -2.26
N VAL A 206 0.88 0.42 -1.76
CA VAL A 206 0.71 -1.03 -1.90
C VAL A 206 0.52 -1.48 -3.36
N THR A 207 -0.12 -0.66 -4.20
CA THR A 207 -0.40 -0.96 -5.61
C THR A 207 0.33 -0.04 -6.58
N ALA A 208 1.25 0.80 -6.11
CA ALA A 208 2.00 1.75 -6.95
C ALA A 208 2.80 1.06 -8.08
N HIS A 209 3.20 -0.18 -7.85
CA HIS A 209 3.88 -1.00 -8.86
C HIS A 209 2.94 -1.53 -9.96
N LEU A 210 1.60 -1.57 -9.73
CA LEU A 210 0.61 -2.09 -10.67
C LEU A 210 0.18 -1.01 -11.69
N SER A 211 1.11 -0.39 -12.42
CA SER A 211 0.76 0.50 -13.52
C SER A 211 0.42 -0.31 -14.78
N ALA A 212 -0.41 0.26 -15.67
CA ALA A 212 -0.79 -0.39 -16.92
C ALA A 212 0.43 -0.76 -17.78
N GLU A 213 1.43 0.11 -17.83
CA GLU A 213 2.67 -0.14 -18.57
C GLU A 213 3.45 -1.33 -18.02
N ARG A 214 3.64 -1.40 -16.68
CA ARG A 214 4.36 -2.53 -16.05
C ARG A 214 3.58 -3.82 -16.18
N TRP A 215 2.26 -3.73 -16.08
CA TRP A 215 1.39 -4.87 -16.27
C TRP A 215 1.47 -5.44 -17.69
N GLU A 216 1.55 -4.58 -18.70
CA GLU A 216 1.77 -5.00 -20.09
C GLU A 216 3.13 -5.69 -20.26
N VAL A 217 4.21 -5.12 -19.72
CA VAL A 217 5.55 -5.73 -19.75
C VAL A 217 5.54 -7.08 -19.04
N ALA A 218 4.89 -7.18 -17.87
CA ALA A 218 4.76 -8.43 -17.13
C ALA A 218 4.00 -9.50 -17.91
N ASN A 219 2.90 -9.14 -18.57
CA ASN A 219 2.12 -10.05 -19.41
C ASN A 219 2.94 -10.56 -20.61
N ARG A 220 3.68 -9.70 -21.29
CA ARG A 220 4.56 -10.09 -22.41
C ARG A 220 5.64 -11.05 -21.96
N HIS A 221 6.29 -10.74 -20.83
CA HIS A 221 7.34 -11.59 -20.26
C HIS A 221 6.78 -12.97 -19.87
N LEU A 222 5.66 -13.00 -19.14
CA LEU A 222 5.06 -14.24 -18.67
C LEU A 222 4.50 -15.09 -19.82
N LEU A 223 3.89 -14.46 -20.82
CA LEU A 223 3.40 -15.17 -22.01
C LEU A 223 4.56 -15.75 -22.85
N ALA A 224 5.65 -14.99 -23.03
CA ALA A 224 6.85 -15.49 -23.70
C ALA A 224 7.39 -16.73 -22.98
N LYS A 225 7.50 -16.66 -21.65
CA LYS A 225 7.90 -17.80 -20.81
C LYS A 225 6.95 -18.97 -20.94
N ALA A 226 5.64 -18.75 -20.85
CA ALA A 226 4.66 -19.83 -20.98
C ALA A 226 4.73 -20.54 -22.32
N ILE A 227 4.85 -19.81 -23.43
CA ILE A 227 5.00 -20.42 -24.75
C ILE A 227 6.32 -21.21 -24.85
N ALA A 228 7.42 -20.67 -24.31
CA ALA A 228 8.72 -21.35 -24.32
C ALA A 228 8.68 -22.67 -23.53
N GLU A 229 8.15 -22.64 -22.30
CA GLU A 229 8.08 -23.82 -21.43
C GLU A 229 7.12 -24.87 -21.97
N PHE A 230 5.92 -24.49 -22.43
CA PHE A 230 4.99 -25.44 -23.01
C PHE A 230 5.46 -25.99 -24.36
N THR A 231 6.33 -25.27 -25.08
CA THR A 231 7.02 -25.80 -26.26
C THR A 231 8.11 -26.79 -25.87
N HIS A 232 8.89 -26.47 -24.83
CA HIS A 232 9.90 -27.38 -24.26
C HIS A 232 9.28 -28.70 -23.80
N GLU A 233 8.14 -28.65 -23.13
CA GLU A 233 7.35 -29.81 -22.69
C GLU A 233 6.62 -30.52 -23.84
N ARG A 234 6.74 -30.02 -25.08
CA ARG A 234 6.06 -30.54 -26.29
C ARG A 234 4.54 -30.52 -26.23
N ILE A 235 4.00 -29.65 -25.42
CA ILE A 235 2.54 -29.38 -25.36
C ILE A 235 2.15 -28.48 -26.52
N LEU A 236 2.98 -27.48 -26.82
CA LEU A 236 2.83 -26.61 -27.98
C LEU A 236 3.84 -26.96 -29.07
N THR A 237 3.44 -26.75 -30.31
CA THR A 237 4.31 -26.93 -31.49
C THR A 237 4.25 -25.67 -32.34
N PRO A 238 5.14 -24.68 -32.13
CA PRO A 238 5.18 -23.50 -32.96
C PRO A 238 5.52 -23.81 -34.42
N GLU A 239 4.84 -23.18 -35.35
CA GLU A 239 5.07 -23.25 -36.77
C GLU A 239 6.04 -22.16 -37.22
N ALA A 240 7.03 -22.47 -38.03
CA ALA A 240 7.95 -21.49 -38.60
C ALA A 240 7.22 -20.63 -39.65
N THR A 241 7.47 -19.33 -39.64
CA THR A 241 6.98 -18.37 -40.62
C THR A 241 8.16 -17.64 -41.26
N GLU A 242 7.92 -16.82 -42.26
CA GLU A 242 8.99 -16.01 -42.88
C GLU A 242 9.66 -15.03 -41.90
N THR A 243 8.92 -14.57 -40.86
CA THR A 243 9.38 -13.53 -39.94
C THR A 243 9.54 -14.00 -38.49
N GLY A 244 9.37 -15.29 -38.21
CA GLY A 244 9.46 -15.82 -36.86
C GLY A 244 8.65 -17.09 -36.67
N TRP A 245 7.86 -17.16 -35.63
CA TRP A 245 7.10 -18.34 -35.20
C TRP A 245 5.65 -17.99 -34.93
N LEU A 246 4.79 -19.00 -35.05
CA LEU A 246 3.35 -18.89 -34.87
C LEU A 246 2.81 -20.07 -34.07
N VAL A 247 2.02 -19.79 -33.04
CA VAL A 247 1.16 -20.77 -32.37
C VAL A 247 -0.30 -20.45 -32.69
N ASN A 248 -1.02 -21.42 -33.23
CA ASN A 248 -2.44 -21.32 -33.52
C ASN A 248 -3.25 -22.20 -32.56
N TYR A 249 -4.36 -21.70 -32.04
CA TYR A 249 -5.32 -22.49 -31.28
C TYR A 249 -6.74 -21.92 -31.45
N GLY A 250 -7.62 -22.65 -32.10
CA GLY A 250 -8.93 -22.13 -32.46
C GLY A 250 -8.83 -20.90 -33.35
N ASP A 251 -9.42 -19.81 -32.90
CA ASP A 251 -9.37 -18.49 -33.54
C ASP A 251 -8.28 -17.55 -32.97
N HIS A 252 -7.40 -18.06 -32.08
CA HIS A 252 -6.29 -17.32 -31.50
C HIS A 252 -4.97 -17.60 -32.25
N GLN A 253 -4.23 -16.55 -32.53
CA GLN A 253 -2.90 -16.58 -33.16
C GLN A 253 -1.92 -15.82 -32.29
N TYR A 254 -0.78 -16.47 -31.96
CA TYR A 254 0.33 -15.90 -31.20
C TYR A 254 1.58 -15.91 -32.09
N ARG A 255 2.03 -14.72 -32.50
CA ARG A 255 3.21 -14.53 -33.35
C ARG A 255 4.36 -13.99 -32.53
N PHE A 256 5.58 -14.49 -32.74
CA PHE A 256 6.77 -14.05 -31.99
C PHE A 256 8.06 -14.39 -32.73
N THR A 257 9.15 -13.75 -32.35
CA THR A 257 10.51 -14.14 -32.71
C THR A 257 11.16 -14.88 -31.54
N ALA A 258 12.01 -15.87 -31.87
CA ALA A 258 12.71 -16.66 -30.87
C ALA A 258 14.00 -17.22 -31.37
N THR A 259 14.96 -17.43 -30.47
CA THR A 259 16.14 -18.24 -30.68
C THR A 259 15.89 -19.63 -30.09
N ARG A 260 15.99 -20.66 -30.93
CA ARG A 260 15.88 -22.06 -30.49
C ARG A 260 17.27 -22.61 -30.20
N HIS A 261 17.45 -23.11 -29.01
CA HIS A 261 18.68 -23.77 -28.56
C HIS A 261 18.54 -25.30 -28.55
N GLN A 262 19.64 -25.98 -28.17
CA GLN A 262 19.60 -27.43 -27.96
C GLN A 262 18.62 -27.82 -26.86
N LEU A 263 18.17 -29.08 -26.87
CA LEU A 263 17.18 -29.62 -25.91
C LEU A 263 15.83 -28.90 -25.92
N GLU A 264 15.44 -28.33 -27.06
CA GLU A 264 14.18 -27.59 -27.21
C GLU A 264 14.03 -26.39 -26.27
N HIS A 265 15.15 -25.78 -25.83
CA HIS A 265 15.10 -24.53 -25.13
C HIS A 265 14.84 -23.36 -26.08
N TRP A 266 13.82 -22.59 -25.80
CA TRP A 266 13.41 -21.44 -26.59
C TRP A 266 13.61 -20.16 -25.80
N ILE A 267 14.24 -19.17 -26.40
CA ILE A 267 14.31 -17.80 -25.87
C ILE A 267 13.46 -16.94 -26.80
N ILE A 268 12.28 -16.60 -26.31
CA ILE A 268 11.32 -15.76 -27.03
C ILE A 268 11.55 -14.30 -26.66
N ASP A 269 11.57 -13.42 -27.68
CA ASP A 269 11.60 -11.98 -27.45
C ASP A 269 10.20 -11.49 -27.03
N PRO A 270 9.99 -11.05 -25.76
CA PRO A 270 8.68 -10.62 -25.29
C PRO A 270 8.13 -9.40 -26.05
N VAL A 271 9.00 -8.54 -26.59
CA VAL A 271 8.59 -7.35 -27.34
C VAL A 271 7.99 -7.72 -28.69
N SER A 272 8.46 -8.80 -29.28
CA SER A 272 7.97 -9.29 -30.58
C SER A 272 6.60 -9.94 -30.52
N LEU A 273 6.08 -10.28 -29.34
CA LEU A 273 4.78 -10.95 -29.18
C LEU A 273 3.63 -10.08 -29.72
N SER A 274 2.84 -10.68 -30.60
CA SER A 274 1.56 -10.12 -31.04
C SER A 274 0.49 -11.21 -31.00
N VAL A 275 -0.72 -10.79 -30.63
CA VAL A 275 -1.87 -11.68 -30.47
C VAL A 275 -2.98 -11.21 -31.41
N GLN A 276 -3.59 -12.17 -32.14
CA GLN A 276 -4.78 -11.92 -32.93
C GLN A 276 -5.87 -12.89 -32.52
N ILE A 277 -7.09 -12.39 -32.38
CA ILE A 277 -8.30 -13.20 -32.10
C ILE A 277 -9.29 -12.91 -33.22
N GLN A 278 -9.72 -13.94 -33.93
CA GLN A 278 -10.61 -13.83 -35.12
C GLN A 278 -10.04 -12.83 -36.14
N GLY A 279 -8.71 -12.81 -36.33
CA GLY A 279 -8.04 -11.94 -37.28
C GLY A 279 -7.96 -10.46 -36.86
N ARG A 280 -8.30 -10.12 -35.62
CA ARG A 280 -8.17 -8.76 -35.05
C ARG A 280 -7.09 -8.75 -34.00
N ASP A 281 -6.32 -7.67 -33.97
CA ASP A 281 -5.29 -7.48 -32.95
C ASP A 281 -5.90 -7.43 -31.56
N ALA A 282 -5.27 -8.11 -30.60
CA ALA A 282 -5.68 -8.20 -29.21
C ALA A 282 -4.51 -7.89 -28.28
N ALA A 283 -4.82 -7.51 -27.04
CA ALA A 283 -3.81 -7.31 -26.01
C ALA A 283 -3.12 -8.63 -25.66
N VAL A 284 -1.84 -8.55 -25.27
CA VAL A 284 -1.10 -9.68 -24.72
C VAL A 284 -1.60 -9.92 -23.30
N ASP A 285 -2.19 -11.09 -23.07
CA ASP A 285 -2.81 -11.49 -21.81
C ASP A 285 -2.39 -12.92 -21.44
N ALA A 286 -1.53 -13.06 -20.44
CA ALA A 286 -1.03 -14.35 -19.99
C ALA A 286 -2.13 -15.20 -19.31
N ALA A 287 -3.01 -14.58 -18.53
CA ALA A 287 -4.14 -15.29 -17.92
C ALA A 287 -5.16 -15.76 -18.98
N GLY A 288 -5.46 -14.91 -19.96
CA GLY A 288 -6.29 -15.25 -21.11
C GLY A 288 -5.70 -16.39 -21.94
N PHE A 289 -4.36 -16.44 -22.10
CA PHE A 289 -3.68 -17.55 -22.74
C PHE A 289 -3.89 -18.88 -21.98
N ILE A 290 -3.72 -18.89 -20.66
CA ILE A 290 -3.95 -20.07 -19.83
C ILE A 290 -5.42 -20.54 -19.94
N LEU A 291 -6.38 -19.60 -19.94
CA LEU A 291 -7.80 -19.92 -20.14
C LEU A 291 -8.06 -20.55 -21.49
N THR A 292 -7.46 -20.01 -22.54
CA THR A 292 -7.59 -20.50 -23.92
C THR A 292 -7.03 -21.91 -24.07
N PHE A 293 -5.86 -22.16 -23.52
CA PHE A 293 -5.15 -23.45 -23.67
C PHE A 293 -5.45 -24.45 -22.55
N ARG A 294 -6.35 -24.15 -21.61
CA ARG A 294 -6.58 -24.96 -20.39
C ARG A 294 -6.76 -26.46 -20.67
N GLU A 295 -7.45 -26.82 -21.77
CA GLU A 295 -7.73 -28.21 -22.12
C GLU A 295 -6.44 -28.91 -22.62
N VAL A 296 -5.67 -28.24 -23.46
CA VAL A 296 -4.39 -28.73 -23.98
C VAL A 296 -3.38 -28.86 -22.83
N LEU A 297 -3.41 -27.93 -21.86
CA LEU A 297 -2.57 -27.94 -20.68
C LEU A 297 -3.02 -28.95 -19.62
N GLY A 298 -4.16 -29.59 -19.80
CA GLY A 298 -4.72 -30.56 -18.87
C GLY A 298 -5.20 -29.96 -17.54
N ILE A 299 -5.49 -28.66 -17.49
CA ILE A 299 -5.92 -27.96 -16.26
C ILE A 299 -7.41 -28.22 -16.03
N SER A 300 -7.72 -28.92 -14.94
CA SER A 300 -9.11 -29.19 -14.54
C SER A 300 -9.83 -27.94 -14.07
N ALA A 301 -11.17 -27.97 -14.10
CA ALA A 301 -12.01 -26.87 -13.60
C ALA A 301 -11.74 -26.55 -12.11
N ALA A 302 -11.33 -27.53 -11.30
CA ALA A 302 -11.00 -27.35 -9.89
C ALA A 302 -9.62 -26.71 -9.69
N GLN A 303 -8.66 -26.94 -10.57
CA GLN A 303 -7.30 -26.38 -10.49
C GLN A 303 -7.22 -24.97 -11.09
N LEU A 304 -8.07 -24.65 -12.05
CA LEU A 304 -8.00 -23.40 -12.80
C LEU A 304 -8.03 -22.14 -11.94
N PRO A 305 -8.91 -21.97 -10.94
CA PRO A 305 -8.92 -20.77 -10.10
C PRO A 305 -7.60 -20.56 -9.35
N VAL A 306 -7.04 -21.63 -8.78
CA VAL A 306 -5.77 -21.61 -8.06
C VAL A 306 -4.63 -21.22 -9.00
N TYR A 307 -4.58 -21.81 -10.18
CA TYR A 307 -3.52 -21.50 -11.15
C TYR A 307 -3.63 -20.05 -11.69
N LEU A 308 -4.84 -19.53 -11.88
CA LEU A 308 -5.02 -18.12 -12.24
C LEU A 308 -4.63 -17.16 -11.10
N GLU A 309 -4.82 -17.56 -9.84
CA GLU A 309 -4.31 -16.80 -8.69
C GLU A 309 -2.78 -16.77 -8.69
N GLU A 310 -2.12 -17.91 -8.93
CA GLU A 310 -0.65 -17.98 -9.05
C GLU A 310 -0.12 -17.14 -10.23
N ILE A 311 -0.78 -17.17 -11.39
CA ILE A 311 -0.45 -16.33 -12.55
C ILE A 311 -0.58 -14.84 -12.20
N SER A 312 -1.69 -14.45 -11.58
CA SER A 312 -1.94 -13.06 -11.22
C SER A 312 -0.92 -12.56 -10.17
N SER A 313 -0.61 -13.39 -9.16
CA SER A 313 0.42 -13.11 -8.18
C SER A 313 1.81 -12.98 -8.82
N THR A 314 2.13 -13.84 -9.78
CA THR A 314 3.40 -13.77 -10.54
C THR A 314 3.50 -12.47 -11.34
N LEU A 315 2.42 -12.05 -12.02
CA LEU A 315 2.37 -10.78 -12.75
C LEU A 315 2.57 -9.58 -11.82
N ALA A 316 1.90 -9.57 -10.66
CA ALA A 316 2.03 -8.51 -9.67
C ALA A 316 3.45 -8.44 -9.09
N SER A 317 4.06 -9.59 -8.76
CA SER A 317 5.45 -9.70 -8.33
C SER A 317 6.43 -9.16 -9.39
N HIS A 318 6.19 -9.48 -10.66
CA HIS A 318 7.03 -8.96 -11.76
C HIS A 318 6.93 -7.44 -11.87
N CYS A 319 5.72 -6.86 -11.75
CA CYS A 319 5.54 -5.41 -11.70
C CYS A 319 6.28 -4.76 -10.54
N TYR A 320 6.27 -5.38 -9.35
CA TYR A 320 7.00 -4.90 -8.19
C TYR A 320 8.51 -4.86 -8.46
N LYS A 321 9.06 -5.95 -8.98
CA LYS A 321 10.49 -6.07 -9.30
C LYS A 321 10.93 -5.10 -10.39
N GLN A 322 10.11 -4.85 -11.41
CA GLN A 322 10.38 -3.81 -12.41
C GLN A 322 10.56 -2.42 -11.80
N LEU A 323 9.85 -2.12 -10.71
CA LEU A 323 9.92 -0.84 -10.03
C LEU A 323 11.09 -0.74 -9.05
N HIS A 324 11.40 -1.83 -8.33
CA HIS A 324 12.28 -1.83 -7.16
C HIS A 324 13.60 -2.57 -7.37
N SER A 325 13.70 -3.49 -8.34
CA SER A 325 14.95 -4.20 -8.60
C SER A 325 15.93 -3.30 -9.36
N THR A 326 16.96 -2.83 -8.67
CA THR A 326 17.96 -1.90 -9.21
C THR A 326 19.33 -2.53 -9.35
N LEU A 327 19.56 -3.73 -8.79
CA LEU A 327 20.87 -4.39 -8.78
C LEU A 327 21.06 -5.26 -10.00
N SER A 328 22.19 -5.09 -10.69
CA SER A 328 22.64 -6.00 -11.74
C SER A 328 23.28 -7.25 -11.16
N SER A 329 23.36 -8.32 -11.96
CA SER A 329 24.07 -9.54 -11.57
C SER A 329 25.55 -9.29 -11.28
N ALA A 330 26.18 -8.31 -11.93
CA ALA A 330 27.56 -7.92 -11.65
C ALA A 330 27.73 -7.26 -10.28
N GLU A 331 26.78 -6.40 -9.89
CA GLU A 331 26.76 -5.76 -8.56
C GLU A 331 26.47 -6.77 -7.45
N LEU A 332 25.62 -7.76 -7.70
CA LEU A 332 25.40 -8.87 -6.76
C LEU A 332 26.64 -9.75 -6.61
N ALA A 333 27.31 -10.08 -7.73
CA ALA A 333 28.51 -10.89 -7.74
C ALA A 333 29.72 -10.19 -7.09
N ALA A 334 29.75 -8.86 -7.07
CA ALA A 334 30.81 -8.10 -6.37
C ALA A 334 30.77 -8.31 -4.85
N GLY A 335 29.60 -8.64 -4.29
CA GLY A 335 29.40 -8.96 -2.88
C GLY A 335 29.67 -7.79 -1.92
N THR A 336 29.65 -8.13 -0.66
CA THR A 336 30.07 -7.30 0.47
C THR A 336 31.05 -8.11 1.34
N ASP A 337 31.54 -7.53 2.43
CA ASP A 337 32.36 -8.27 3.40
C ASP A 337 31.52 -9.19 4.33
N ASP A 338 30.17 -9.16 4.22
CA ASP A 338 29.24 -9.94 5.03
C ASP A 338 28.44 -10.94 4.17
N THR A 339 28.74 -12.22 4.33
CA THR A 339 28.11 -13.31 3.57
C THR A 339 26.60 -13.47 3.86
N ILE A 340 26.13 -13.08 5.06
CA ILE A 340 24.70 -13.15 5.41
C ILE A 340 23.95 -12.04 4.67
N VAL A 341 24.53 -10.83 4.68
CA VAL A 341 23.99 -9.69 3.93
C VAL A 341 23.95 -9.98 2.45
N ASP A 342 25.01 -10.59 1.90
CA ASP A 342 25.10 -10.96 0.47
C ASP A 342 24.04 -12.01 0.09
N PHE A 343 23.82 -13.01 0.95
CA PHE A 343 22.75 -13.98 0.74
C PHE A 343 21.38 -13.30 0.70
N GLN A 344 21.06 -12.45 1.69
CA GLN A 344 19.78 -11.74 1.74
C GLN A 344 19.59 -10.80 0.55
N ARG A 345 20.65 -10.10 0.13
CA ARG A 345 20.63 -9.23 -1.06
C ARG A 345 20.35 -10.03 -2.33
N THR A 346 20.99 -11.19 -2.47
CA THR A 346 20.79 -12.07 -3.63
C THR A 346 19.35 -12.59 -3.67
N GLU A 347 18.83 -13.09 -2.55
CA GLU A 347 17.45 -13.57 -2.45
C GLU A 347 16.43 -12.46 -2.77
N ALA A 348 16.63 -11.25 -2.23
CA ALA A 348 15.74 -10.11 -2.49
C ALA A 348 15.82 -9.62 -3.94
N ALA A 349 16.98 -9.74 -4.60
CA ALA A 349 17.19 -9.30 -5.97
C ALA A 349 16.76 -10.31 -7.03
N MET A 350 16.40 -11.54 -6.64
CA MET A 350 15.97 -12.55 -7.61
C MET A 350 14.67 -12.15 -8.31
N THR A 351 14.77 -11.91 -9.62
CA THR A 351 13.62 -11.48 -10.43
C THR A 351 12.78 -12.66 -10.92
N GLU A 352 13.35 -13.85 -10.97
CA GLU A 352 12.69 -15.07 -11.41
C GLU A 352 12.77 -16.14 -10.31
N GLY A 353 11.71 -16.92 -10.15
CA GLY A 353 11.74 -18.14 -9.36
C GLY A 353 12.25 -19.34 -10.18
N HIS A 354 11.64 -20.51 -10.01
CA HIS A 354 12.06 -21.72 -10.75
C HIS A 354 11.97 -21.50 -12.27
N PRO A 355 13.03 -21.75 -13.04
CA PRO A 355 13.10 -21.42 -14.45
C PRO A 355 12.03 -22.10 -15.31
N CYS A 356 11.71 -23.36 -15.02
CA CYS A 356 10.76 -24.16 -15.81
C CYS A 356 9.31 -24.09 -15.28
N PHE A 357 9.02 -23.21 -14.35
CA PHE A 357 7.67 -23.05 -13.81
C PHE A 357 7.08 -21.69 -14.21
N VAL A 358 5.97 -21.69 -14.95
CA VAL A 358 5.39 -20.45 -15.52
C VAL A 358 4.97 -19.50 -14.41
N ALA A 359 4.20 -19.97 -13.43
CA ALA A 359 3.76 -19.18 -12.28
C ALA A 359 4.83 -19.15 -11.14
N ASN A 360 6.09 -18.92 -11.48
CA ASN A 360 7.25 -19.13 -10.61
C ASN A 360 7.38 -18.17 -9.41
N ASN A 361 6.55 -17.16 -9.33
CA ASN A 361 6.42 -16.24 -8.20
C ASN A 361 4.99 -16.24 -7.65
N GLY A 362 4.18 -17.23 -8.00
CA GLY A 362 2.84 -17.41 -7.46
C GLY A 362 2.87 -17.66 -5.95
N ARG A 363 2.15 -16.84 -5.19
CA ARG A 363 2.04 -16.95 -3.74
C ARG A 363 0.57 -16.99 -3.38
N LEU A 364 0.05 -18.20 -3.17
CA LEU A 364 -1.35 -18.41 -2.78
C LEU A 364 -1.60 -17.85 -1.38
N GLY A 365 -2.72 -17.15 -1.22
CA GLY A 365 -3.14 -16.61 0.06
C GLY A 365 -2.40 -15.34 0.51
N LEU A 366 -1.43 -14.83 -0.28
CA LEU A 366 -0.84 -13.52 -0.03
C LEU A 366 -1.55 -12.45 -0.88
N GLY A 367 -2.29 -11.57 -0.20
CA GLY A 367 -2.79 -10.34 -0.82
C GLY A 367 -1.65 -9.34 -1.08
N ALA A 368 -1.96 -8.22 -1.75
CA ALA A 368 -0.97 -7.22 -2.10
C ALA A 368 -0.20 -6.65 -0.89
N ASN A 369 -0.84 -6.57 0.28
CA ASN A 369 -0.21 -6.11 1.52
C ASN A 369 0.68 -7.18 2.16
N ASP A 370 0.19 -8.43 2.19
CA ASP A 370 0.99 -9.55 2.70
C ASP A 370 2.25 -9.72 1.85
N TYR A 371 2.13 -9.53 0.54
CA TYR A 371 3.27 -9.53 -0.36
C TYR A 371 4.34 -8.52 0.06
N LEU A 372 3.95 -7.27 0.34
CA LEU A 372 4.89 -6.23 0.78
C LEU A 372 5.51 -6.52 2.16
N SER A 373 4.79 -7.24 3.02
CA SER A 373 5.22 -7.53 4.39
C SER A 373 6.07 -8.80 4.50
N PHE A 374 5.90 -9.78 3.60
CA PHE A 374 6.45 -11.12 3.77
C PHE A 374 7.23 -11.66 2.58
N ALA A 375 7.12 -11.06 1.39
CA ALA A 375 7.87 -11.55 0.23
C ALA A 375 9.36 -11.18 0.33
N PRO A 376 10.30 -12.11 0.07
CA PRO A 376 11.74 -11.84 0.18
C PRO A 376 12.21 -10.68 -0.69
N GLU A 377 11.65 -10.55 -1.88
CA GLU A 377 11.98 -9.50 -2.85
C GLU A 377 11.60 -8.09 -2.41
N THR A 378 10.80 -7.95 -1.36
CA THR A 378 10.45 -6.62 -0.80
C THR A 378 11.46 -6.12 0.21
N GLY A 379 12.37 -6.99 0.70
CA GLY A 379 13.32 -6.64 1.74
C GLY A 379 12.67 -6.32 3.09
N ALA A 380 11.42 -6.76 3.31
CA ALA A 380 10.69 -6.51 4.54
C ALA A 380 11.39 -7.15 5.75
N VAL A 381 11.39 -6.42 6.87
CA VAL A 381 11.92 -6.93 8.14
C VAL A 381 10.78 -7.55 8.93
N ILE A 382 10.91 -8.84 9.24
CA ILE A 382 9.91 -9.59 10.00
C ILE A 382 10.36 -9.67 11.45
N ALA A 383 9.53 -9.17 12.38
CA ALA A 383 9.75 -9.36 13.81
C ALA A 383 9.43 -10.81 14.20
N LEU A 384 10.40 -11.50 14.77
CA LEU A 384 10.21 -12.87 15.24
C LEU A 384 9.89 -12.87 16.73
N GLU A 385 8.79 -13.54 17.10
CA GLU A 385 8.47 -13.80 18.49
C GLU A 385 8.90 -15.22 18.89
N TRP A 386 9.59 -15.33 20.01
CA TRP A 386 10.11 -16.60 20.51
C TRP A 386 9.31 -17.06 21.72
N LEU A 387 8.70 -18.24 21.60
CA LEU A 387 7.98 -18.90 22.69
C LEU A 387 8.83 -20.04 23.25
N ALA A 388 9.08 -20.03 24.55
CA ALA A 388 9.69 -21.16 25.24
C ALA A 388 8.60 -22.03 25.85
N ALA A 389 8.55 -23.32 25.48
CA ALA A 389 7.68 -24.30 26.09
C ALA A 389 8.47 -25.14 27.06
N HIS A 390 7.87 -25.43 28.24
CA HIS A 390 8.45 -26.36 29.21
C HIS A 390 8.48 -27.77 28.63
N LYS A 391 9.63 -28.41 28.70
CA LYS A 391 9.76 -29.81 28.31
C LYS A 391 9.05 -30.65 29.35
N SER A 392 7.89 -31.22 29.04
CA SER A 392 7.14 -32.15 29.89
C SER A 392 7.82 -33.51 30.00
#